data_ecb9b1f0dca5812c54eeadf13c46d628
#
_entry.id   ecb9b1f0dca5812c54eeadf13c46d628
#
_cell.length_a   1.000
_cell.length_b   1.000
_cell.length_c   1.000
_cell.angle_alpha   90.00
_cell.angle_beta   90.00
_cell.angle_gamma   90.00
#
_symmetry.space_group_name_H-M   'P 1'
#
loop_
_entity.id
_entity.type
_entity.pdbx_description
1 polymer ?
#
loop_
_entity_poly.entity_id
_entity_poly.type
_entity_poly.pdbx_seq_one_letter_code
_entity_poly.pdbx_strand_id
1 'polypeptide(L)'
;LPVVLALFHTCFNVLNTAILLPFVPQMERAVCRLMPEGKDKKHETVALHFIDGGLMATPEISVLQAQKEIVHFAERMQRMFGMTRSLLDEKDSREFDRQYERICKYEDIADHMEMEIGKYLEKVSNERLSDDTKGKVRSMLRQIGELESIGDACFKMARTIQHRKKSREDFTDCQYQRLHEMLRLVNEALTQMMVVVSGRREDLSTAPSLEIEHDINALRDELKAESVGEVNAHKCSYAVSTFYIDVVNDCEKLGDYVMNVVEARLGKRHFTFRGLQVNLEHKTVTIDGIPVNLTRTEFGLLCELLSAHGQIRSRQQLIDTVWSGTIVTDRTVDVHIARLRGHGRQHQPPRHRPQRCPGYHPIRGLHG
;
A
#
# COMPACT_ATOMS: atom_id res chain seq x y z
N LEU A 1 -0.61 56.55 -25.85
CA LEU A 1 -1.53 55.58 -26.47
C LEU A 1 -1.56 54.21 -25.74
N PRO A 2 -0.41 53.55 -25.40
CA PRO A 2 -0.42 52.24 -24.71
C PRO A 2 -1.13 52.23 -23.34
N VAL A 3 -0.94 53.24 -22.53
CA VAL A 3 -1.55 53.35 -21.19
C VAL A 3 -3.07 53.46 -21.28
N VAL A 4 -3.59 54.21 -22.23
CA VAL A 4 -5.06 54.37 -22.44
C VAL A 4 -5.66 53.06 -22.89
N LEU A 5 -4.99 52.30 -23.76
CA LEU A 5 -5.42 51.00 -24.22
C LEU A 5 -5.42 49.96 -23.09
N ALA A 6 -4.37 49.94 -22.27
CA ALA A 6 -4.28 49.07 -21.09
C ALA A 6 -5.38 49.39 -20.06
N LEU A 7 -5.62 50.67 -19.79
CA LEU A 7 -6.69 51.10 -18.89
C LEU A 7 -8.09 50.69 -19.40
N PHE A 8 -8.34 50.90 -20.70
CA PHE A 8 -9.58 50.48 -21.35
C PHE A 8 -9.77 48.96 -21.21
N HIS A 9 -8.73 48.17 -21.48
CA HIS A 9 -8.80 46.72 -21.38
C HIS A 9 -9.08 46.25 -19.96
N THR A 10 -8.42 46.87 -18.97
CA THR A 10 -8.68 46.57 -17.55
C THR A 10 -10.11 46.93 -17.14
N CYS A 11 -10.59 48.13 -17.49
CA CYS A 11 -11.94 48.57 -17.17
C CYS A 11 -12.98 47.66 -17.85
N PHE A 12 -12.76 47.28 -19.10
CA PHE A 12 -13.65 46.34 -19.83
C PHE A 12 -13.73 44.99 -19.16
N ASN A 13 -12.59 44.39 -18.78
CA ASN A 13 -12.58 43.10 -18.11
C ASN A 13 -13.24 43.15 -16.72
N VAL A 14 -12.96 44.18 -15.93
CA VAL A 14 -13.60 44.37 -14.62
C VAL A 14 -15.12 44.51 -14.76
N LEU A 15 -15.57 45.33 -15.73
CA LEU A 15 -17.00 45.55 -15.97
C LEU A 15 -17.69 44.27 -16.45
N ASN A 16 -17.03 43.54 -17.37
CA ASN A 16 -17.56 42.27 -17.90
C ASN A 16 -17.65 41.21 -16.79
N THR A 17 -16.64 41.09 -15.95
CA THR A 17 -16.65 40.17 -14.79
C THR A 17 -17.73 40.56 -13.79
N ALA A 18 -17.85 41.84 -13.47
CA ALA A 18 -18.90 42.34 -12.56
C ALA A 18 -20.33 42.08 -13.06
N ILE A 19 -20.54 42.18 -14.36
CA ILE A 19 -21.86 41.90 -15.00
C ILE A 19 -22.12 40.38 -15.02
N LEU A 20 -21.13 39.53 -15.31
CA LEU A 20 -21.31 38.08 -15.45
C LEU A 20 -21.34 37.33 -14.12
N LEU A 21 -20.64 37.84 -13.09
CA LEU A 21 -20.56 37.18 -11.79
C LEU A 21 -21.90 36.83 -11.14
N PRO A 22 -22.94 37.72 -11.15
CA PRO A 22 -24.26 37.40 -10.62
C PRO A 22 -25.00 36.32 -11.39
N PHE A 23 -24.61 36.06 -12.66
CA PHE A 23 -25.26 35.07 -13.52
C PHE A 23 -24.62 33.68 -13.43
N VAL A 24 -23.47 33.53 -12.77
CA VAL A 24 -22.80 32.22 -12.59
C VAL A 24 -23.73 31.18 -11.99
N PRO A 25 -24.54 31.44 -10.92
CA PRO A 25 -25.44 30.44 -10.37
C PRO A 25 -26.63 30.08 -11.33
N GLN A 26 -26.99 31.00 -12.22
CA GLN A 26 -28.03 30.73 -13.24
C GLN A 26 -27.47 29.88 -14.38
N MET A 27 -26.23 30.16 -14.81
CA MET A 27 -25.48 29.35 -15.80
C MET A 27 -25.27 27.94 -15.30
N GLU A 28 -24.83 27.77 -14.04
CA GLU A 28 -24.68 26.47 -13.39
C GLU A 28 -25.99 25.68 -13.40
N ARG A 29 -27.09 26.31 -12.99
CA ARG A 29 -28.43 25.70 -13.02
C ARG A 29 -28.92 25.36 -14.44
N ALA A 30 -28.58 26.16 -15.43
CA ALA A 30 -28.90 25.90 -16.82
C ALA A 30 -28.10 24.70 -17.36
N VAL A 31 -26.80 24.64 -17.08
CA VAL A 31 -25.94 23.51 -17.46
C VAL A 31 -26.41 22.22 -16.79
N CYS A 32 -26.68 22.23 -15.48
CA CYS A 32 -27.18 21.07 -14.74
C CYS A 32 -28.58 20.61 -15.24
N ARG A 33 -29.37 21.53 -15.82
CA ARG A 33 -30.69 21.18 -16.39
C ARG A 33 -30.59 20.63 -17.82
N LEU A 34 -29.60 21.10 -18.61
CA LEU A 34 -29.30 20.61 -19.96
C LEU A 34 -28.55 19.29 -19.96
N MET A 35 -27.72 19.07 -18.93
CA MET A 35 -27.01 17.83 -18.68
C MET A 35 -27.47 17.24 -17.32
N PRO A 36 -28.67 16.60 -17.27
CA PRO A 36 -29.11 15.97 -16.05
C PRO A 36 -28.09 14.88 -15.67
N GLU A 37 -27.52 15.02 -14.49
CA GLU A 37 -26.68 13.98 -13.91
C GLU A 37 -27.54 12.72 -13.77
N GLY A 38 -27.26 11.71 -14.59
CA GLY A 38 -27.87 10.40 -14.46
C GLY A 38 -27.59 9.88 -13.06
N LYS A 39 -28.63 9.75 -12.26
CA LYS A 39 -28.54 9.10 -10.95
C LYS A 39 -27.88 7.73 -11.16
N ASP A 40 -26.80 7.45 -10.44
CA ASP A 40 -26.13 6.16 -10.28
C ASP A 40 -25.21 5.62 -11.39
N LYS A 41 -24.93 6.30 -12.49
CA LYS A 41 -23.96 5.83 -13.49
C LYS A 41 -22.56 6.48 -13.41
N LYS A 42 -22.38 7.48 -12.56
CA LYS A 42 -21.12 8.28 -12.50
C LYS A 42 -19.90 7.58 -11.90
N HIS A 43 -20.04 6.38 -11.34
CA HIS A 43 -18.93 5.72 -10.64
C HIS A 43 -18.35 4.49 -11.33
N GLU A 44 -18.89 4.10 -12.47
CA GLU A 44 -18.46 2.89 -13.18
C GLU A 44 -17.77 3.16 -14.52
N THR A 45 -17.45 4.44 -14.82
CA THR A 45 -16.71 4.76 -16.04
C THR A 45 -15.20 4.72 -15.79
N VAL A 46 -14.49 4.14 -16.73
CA VAL A 46 -13.03 4.00 -16.76
C VAL A 46 -12.30 5.36 -16.91
N ALA A 47 -13.04 6.46 -17.18
CA ALA A 47 -12.46 7.77 -17.44
C ALA A 47 -11.72 8.35 -16.22
N LEU A 48 -10.48 8.78 -16.44
CA LEU A 48 -9.70 9.59 -15.50
C LEU A 48 -10.36 10.97 -15.36
N HIS A 49 -10.37 11.54 -14.15
CA HIS A 49 -11.09 12.78 -13.86
C HIS A 49 -10.21 14.02 -13.89
N PHE A 50 -8.95 13.88 -13.53
CA PHE A 50 -8.01 14.99 -13.34
C PHE A 50 -6.90 15.04 -14.37
N ILE A 51 -6.70 13.98 -15.14
CA ILE A 51 -5.70 13.85 -16.18
C ILE A 51 -6.41 13.97 -17.53
N ASP A 52 -6.32 15.16 -18.16
CA ASP A 52 -6.87 15.38 -19.49
C ASP A 52 -5.76 15.26 -20.53
N GLY A 53 -5.97 14.43 -21.56
CA GLY A 53 -4.93 14.05 -22.53
C GLY A 53 -4.45 15.17 -23.49
N GLY A 54 -4.90 16.41 -23.30
CA GLY A 54 -4.75 17.46 -24.31
C GLY A 54 -3.76 18.59 -24.02
N LEU A 55 -3.50 18.95 -22.80
CA LEU A 55 -2.56 20.03 -22.44
C LEU A 55 -1.69 19.57 -21.28
N MET A 56 -0.41 19.33 -21.54
CA MET A 56 0.58 19.21 -20.45
C MET A 56 0.75 20.59 -19.82
N ALA A 57 0.26 20.72 -18.59
CA ALA A 57 0.55 21.83 -17.72
C ALA A 57 2.05 21.80 -17.34
N THR A 58 2.54 22.78 -16.58
CA THR A 58 3.91 22.68 -16.05
C THR A 58 4.07 21.36 -15.26
N PRO A 59 5.29 20.79 -15.21
CA PRO A 59 5.52 19.51 -14.53
C PRO A 59 4.95 19.44 -13.09
N GLU A 60 5.02 20.56 -12.37
CA GLU A 60 4.49 20.66 -11.00
C GLU A 60 2.96 20.53 -10.95
N ILE A 61 2.25 21.13 -11.89
CA ILE A 61 0.80 21.01 -12.03
C ILE A 61 0.43 19.59 -12.45
N SER A 62 1.18 19.00 -13.38
CA SER A 62 0.97 17.64 -13.84
C SER A 62 1.11 16.61 -12.69
N VAL A 63 2.11 16.77 -11.84
CA VAL A 63 2.29 15.94 -10.64
C VAL A 63 1.13 16.13 -9.64
N LEU A 64 0.62 17.35 -9.49
CA LEU A 64 -0.55 17.60 -8.64
C LEU A 64 -1.83 16.95 -9.18
N GLN A 65 -2.04 16.98 -10.50
CA GLN A 65 -3.16 16.29 -11.16
C GLN A 65 -3.06 14.78 -10.98
N ALA A 66 -1.88 14.19 -11.18
CA ALA A 66 -1.64 12.78 -10.92
C ALA A 66 -1.92 12.39 -9.46
N GLN A 67 -1.53 13.24 -8.50
CA GLN A 67 -1.82 13.00 -7.08
C GLN A 67 -3.33 12.96 -6.80
N LYS A 68 -4.12 13.83 -7.41
CA LYS A 68 -5.58 13.81 -7.27
C LYS A 68 -6.19 12.54 -7.86
N GLU A 69 -5.66 12.06 -9.00
CA GLU A 69 -6.11 10.81 -9.61
C GLU A 69 -5.78 9.60 -8.74
N ILE A 70 -4.61 9.59 -8.08
CA ILE A 70 -4.23 8.54 -7.13
C ILE A 70 -5.17 8.53 -5.92
N VAL A 71 -5.57 9.69 -5.39
CA VAL A 71 -6.59 9.76 -4.33
C VAL A 71 -7.90 9.13 -4.79
N HIS A 72 -8.33 9.47 -6.01
CA HIS A 72 -9.55 8.90 -6.59
C HIS A 72 -9.46 7.39 -6.81
N PHE A 73 -8.28 6.90 -7.22
CA PHE A 73 -8.01 5.46 -7.34
C PHE A 73 -8.12 4.77 -5.97
N ALA A 74 -7.48 5.32 -4.94
CA ALA A 74 -7.57 4.79 -3.57
C ALA A 74 -9.03 4.74 -3.05
N GLU A 75 -9.84 5.78 -3.32
CA GLU A 75 -11.27 5.78 -2.99
C GLU A 75 -12.04 4.65 -3.69
N ARG A 76 -11.69 4.34 -4.94
CA ARG A 76 -12.30 3.22 -5.67
C ARG A 76 -11.94 1.88 -5.05
N MET A 77 -10.68 1.69 -4.63
CA MET A 77 -10.25 0.46 -3.95
C MET A 77 -10.93 0.27 -2.62
N GLN A 78 -11.10 1.34 -1.84
CA GLN A 78 -11.86 1.28 -0.58
C GLN A 78 -13.33 0.89 -0.83
N ARG A 79 -13.97 1.39 -1.89
CA ARG A 79 -15.34 0.99 -2.26
C ARG A 79 -15.41 -0.47 -2.73
N MET A 80 -14.41 -0.94 -3.51
CA MET A 80 -14.31 -2.33 -3.95
C MET A 80 -14.20 -3.27 -2.74
N PHE A 81 -13.36 -2.93 -1.76
CA PHE A 81 -13.29 -3.69 -0.51
C PHE A 81 -14.63 -3.70 0.24
N GLY A 82 -15.33 -2.57 0.31
CA GLY A 82 -16.68 -2.50 0.91
C GLY A 82 -17.68 -3.45 0.26
N MET A 83 -17.66 -3.58 -1.08
CA MET A 83 -18.48 -4.55 -1.82
C MET A 83 -18.04 -5.99 -1.53
N THR A 84 -16.74 -6.27 -1.51
CA THR A 84 -16.20 -7.61 -1.20
C THR A 84 -16.56 -8.04 0.23
N ARG A 85 -16.49 -7.11 1.19
CA ARG A 85 -16.92 -7.36 2.56
C ARG A 85 -18.42 -7.70 2.64
N SER A 86 -19.29 -6.95 1.96
CA SER A 86 -20.73 -7.21 1.97
C SER A 86 -21.10 -8.51 1.24
N LEU A 87 -20.30 -8.95 0.26
CA LEU A 87 -20.50 -10.19 -0.45
C LEU A 87 -20.42 -11.43 0.46
N LEU A 88 -19.65 -11.35 1.55
CA LEU A 88 -19.51 -12.45 2.51
C LEU A 88 -20.84 -12.84 3.14
N ASP A 89 -21.70 -11.88 3.43
CA ASP A 89 -22.97 -12.04 4.13
C ASP A 89 -24.19 -12.13 3.19
N GLU A 90 -23.99 -11.95 1.86
CA GLU A 90 -25.08 -11.87 0.91
C GLU A 90 -25.71 -13.24 0.67
N LYS A 91 -26.97 -13.40 1.09
CA LYS A 91 -27.72 -14.64 0.98
C LYS A 91 -28.55 -14.75 -0.31
N ASP A 92 -29.03 -13.61 -0.82
CA ASP A 92 -29.78 -13.60 -2.09
C ASP A 92 -28.85 -13.88 -3.26
N SER A 93 -29.11 -14.94 -4.03
CA SER A 93 -28.24 -15.36 -5.14
C SER A 93 -28.16 -14.33 -6.25
N ARG A 94 -29.24 -13.60 -6.55
CA ARG A 94 -29.25 -12.61 -7.65
C ARG A 94 -28.45 -11.37 -7.25
N GLU A 95 -28.61 -10.94 -6.00
CA GLU A 95 -27.86 -9.79 -5.47
C GLU A 95 -26.37 -10.15 -5.33
N PHE A 96 -26.05 -11.37 -4.88
CA PHE A 96 -24.69 -11.89 -4.85
C PHE A 96 -24.02 -11.85 -6.22
N ASP A 97 -24.68 -12.40 -7.25
CA ASP A 97 -24.12 -12.45 -8.61
C ASP A 97 -23.93 -11.00 -9.15
N ARG A 98 -24.88 -10.11 -8.87
CA ARG A 98 -24.77 -8.70 -9.27
C ARG A 98 -23.60 -7.99 -8.59
N GLN A 99 -23.40 -8.20 -7.29
CA GLN A 99 -22.27 -7.61 -6.54
C GLN A 99 -20.94 -8.20 -7.01
N TYR A 100 -20.88 -9.51 -7.24
CA TYR A 100 -19.70 -10.16 -7.77
C TYR A 100 -19.30 -9.60 -9.15
N GLU A 101 -20.26 -9.45 -10.07
CA GLU A 101 -20.01 -8.84 -11.38
C GLU A 101 -19.51 -7.39 -11.27
N ARG A 102 -20.00 -6.64 -10.29
CA ARG A 102 -19.49 -5.28 -10.03
C ARG A 102 -18.05 -5.31 -9.53
N ILE A 103 -17.69 -6.25 -8.67
CA ILE A 103 -16.32 -6.40 -8.19
C ILE A 103 -15.38 -6.73 -9.37
N CYS A 104 -15.78 -7.64 -10.28
CA CYS A 104 -15.01 -7.92 -11.51
C CYS A 104 -14.79 -6.66 -12.35
N LYS A 105 -15.82 -5.81 -12.54
CA LYS A 105 -15.67 -4.55 -13.27
C LYS A 105 -14.75 -3.55 -12.56
N TYR A 106 -14.71 -3.57 -11.23
CA TYR A 106 -13.82 -2.69 -10.47
C TYR A 106 -12.35 -3.10 -10.59
N GLU A 107 -12.08 -4.39 -10.76
CA GLU A 107 -10.75 -4.91 -11.07
C GLU A 107 -10.30 -4.46 -12.47
N ASP A 108 -11.12 -4.65 -13.52
CA ASP A 108 -10.84 -4.12 -14.87
C ASP A 108 -10.58 -2.60 -14.85
N ILE A 109 -11.28 -1.84 -13.99
CA ILE A 109 -11.08 -0.40 -13.81
C ILE A 109 -9.75 -0.11 -13.10
N ALA A 110 -9.37 -0.91 -12.10
CA ALA A 110 -8.12 -0.76 -11.38
C ALA A 110 -6.92 -0.90 -12.31
N ASP A 111 -6.88 -1.96 -13.11
CA ASP A 111 -5.85 -2.21 -14.11
C ASP A 111 -5.72 -1.04 -15.11
N HIS A 112 -6.87 -0.57 -15.58
CA HIS A 112 -6.88 0.54 -16.52
C HIS A 112 -6.38 1.85 -15.90
N MET A 113 -6.77 2.15 -14.66
CA MET A 113 -6.29 3.33 -13.93
C MET A 113 -4.79 3.28 -13.68
N GLU A 114 -4.26 2.13 -13.24
CA GLU A 114 -2.82 1.96 -13.08
C GLU A 114 -2.08 2.28 -14.38
N MET A 115 -2.50 1.64 -15.49
CA MET A 115 -1.87 1.80 -16.80
C MET A 115 -1.93 3.25 -17.30
N GLU A 116 -3.08 3.93 -17.20
CA GLU A 116 -3.23 5.29 -17.74
C GLU A 116 -2.53 6.34 -16.86
N ILE A 117 -2.58 6.22 -15.53
CA ILE A 117 -1.82 7.10 -14.62
C ILE A 117 -0.33 6.85 -14.82
N GLY A 118 0.10 5.59 -14.99
CA GLY A 118 1.48 5.22 -15.27
C GLY A 118 2.01 5.87 -16.55
N LYS A 119 1.28 5.75 -17.67
CA LYS A 119 1.61 6.42 -18.95
C LYS A 119 1.70 7.94 -18.82
N TYR A 120 0.81 8.54 -18.03
CA TYR A 120 0.85 9.97 -17.80
C TYR A 120 2.10 10.38 -17.01
N LEU A 121 2.42 9.67 -15.92
CA LEU A 121 3.61 9.92 -15.09
C LEU A 121 4.91 9.69 -15.90
N GLU A 122 4.93 8.71 -16.81
CA GLU A 122 6.04 8.49 -17.73
C GLU A 122 6.26 9.70 -18.65
N LYS A 123 5.18 10.25 -19.25
CA LYS A 123 5.27 11.48 -20.06
C LYS A 123 5.80 12.65 -19.24
N VAL A 124 5.31 12.84 -18.01
CA VAL A 124 5.80 13.88 -17.10
C VAL A 124 7.28 13.67 -16.78
N SER A 125 7.75 12.44 -16.62
CA SER A 125 9.15 12.14 -16.30
C SER A 125 10.13 12.42 -17.42
N ASN A 126 9.67 12.52 -18.68
CA ASN A 126 10.48 12.88 -19.85
C ASN A 126 10.77 14.39 -19.94
N GLU A 127 10.08 15.21 -19.14
CA GLU A 127 10.35 16.64 -19.04
C GLU A 127 11.55 16.94 -18.13
N ARG A 128 12.01 18.20 -18.15
CA ARG A 128 13.07 18.65 -17.23
C ARG A 128 12.51 18.81 -15.80
N LEU A 129 12.72 17.78 -14.98
CA LEU A 129 12.25 17.74 -13.60
C LEU A 129 13.39 18.06 -12.61
N SER A 130 13.03 18.71 -11.51
CA SER A 130 13.88 18.75 -10.31
C SER A 130 14.01 17.35 -9.68
N ASP A 131 15.06 17.12 -8.90
CA ASP A 131 15.26 15.82 -8.26
C ASP A 131 14.16 15.49 -7.24
N ASP A 132 13.58 16.51 -6.58
CA ASP A 132 12.41 16.36 -5.72
C ASP A 132 11.19 15.89 -6.52
N THR A 133 10.91 16.50 -7.66
CA THR A 133 9.81 16.11 -8.54
C THR A 133 9.99 14.70 -9.11
N LYS A 134 11.22 14.31 -9.48
CA LYS A 134 11.52 12.92 -9.87
C LYS A 134 11.26 11.93 -8.72
N GLY A 135 11.59 12.32 -7.48
CA GLY A 135 11.27 11.54 -6.29
C GLY A 135 9.76 11.33 -6.11
N LYS A 136 8.98 12.41 -6.30
CA LYS A 136 7.51 12.36 -6.23
C LYS A 136 6.92 11.45 -7.31
N VAL A 137 7.38 11.55 -8.56
CA VAL A 137 6.92 10.68 -9.67
C VAL A 137 7.20 9.21 -9.36
N ARG A 138 8.41 8.87 -8.90
CA ARG A 138 8.74 7.48 -8.49
C ARG A 138 7.86 6.98 -7.34
N SER A 139 7.58 7.83 -6.37
CA SER A 139 6.66 7.51 -5.25
C SER A 139 5.24 7.22 -5.77
N MET A 140 4.73 8.02 -6.71
CA MET A 140 3.41 7.86 -7.32
C MET A 140 3.31 6.57 -8.15
N LEU A 141 4.33 6.24 -8.94
CA LEU A 141 4.39 4.99 -9.71
C LEU A 141 4.31 3.76 -8.79
N ARG A 142 4.94 3.82 -7.63
CA ARG A 142 4.80 2.75 -6.63
C ARG A 142 3.41 2.70 -6.02
N GLN A 143 2.82 3.87 -5.69
CA GLN A 143 1.47 3.91 -5.12
C GLN A 143 0.43 3.28 -6.04
N ILE A 144 0.47 3.54 -7.35
CA ILE A 144 -0.52 3.00 -8.30
C ILE A 144 -0.42 1.48 -8.42
N GLY A 145 0.80 0.91 -8.47
CA GLY A 145 0.95 -0.55 -8.51
C GLY A 145 0.48 -1.25 -7.23
N GLU A 146 0.70 -0.62 -6.05
CA GLU A 146 0.17 -1.19 -4.80
C GLU A 146 -1.37 -1.02 -4.70
N LEU A 147 -1.95 0.04 -5.27
CA LEU A 147 -3.40 0.22 -5.32
C LEU A 147 -4.07 -0.80 -6.26
N GLU A 148 -3.46 -1.12 -7.39
CA GLU A 148 -3.88 -2.23 -8.27
C GLU A 148 -3.86 -3.55 -7.48
N SER A 149 -2.76 -3.84 -6.78
CA SER A 149 -2.62 -5.06 -5.96
C SER A 149 -3.67 -5.17 -4.84
N ILE A 150 -4.18 -4.03 -4.30
CA ILE A 150 -5.34 -4.02 -3.40
C ILE A 150 -6.60 -4.46 -4.15
N GLY A 151 -6.83 -3.99 -5.39
CA GLY A 151 -7.93 -4.42 -6.25
C GLY A 151 -7.90 -5.92 -6.52
N ASP A 152 -6.74 -6.42 -6.91
CA ASP A 152 -6.44 -7.82 -7.13
C ASP A 152 -6.75 -8.69 -5.91
N ALA A 153 -6.34 -8.25 -4.71
CA ALA A 153 -6.63 -8.98 -3.46
C ALA A 153 -8.14 -9.01 -3.16
N CYS A 154 -8.85 -7.89 -3.36
CA CYS A 154 -10.30 -7.83 -3.22
C CYS A 154 -11.01 -8.79 -4.19
N PHE A 155 -10.57 -8.84 -5.45
CA PHE A 155 -11.13 -9.76 -6.46
C PHE A 155 -10.84 -11.23 -6.10
N LYS A 156 -9.62 -11.56 -5.68
CA LYS A 156 -9.25 -12.92 -5.22
C LYS A 156 -10.14 -13.36 -4.05
N MET A 157 -10.31 -12.51 -3.06
CA MET A 157 -11.19 -12.76 -1.92
C MET A 157 -12.64 -12.99 -2.36
N ALA A 158 -13.18 -12.14 -3.23
CA ALA A 158 -14.54 -12.29 -3.79
C ALA A 158 -14.70 -13.61 -4.54
N ARG A 159 -13.68 -14.03 -5.31
CA ARG A 159 -13.65 -15.32 -6.01
C ARG A 159 -13.64 -16.50 -5.05
N THR A 160 -12.90 -16.44 -3.97
CA THR A 160 -12.89 -17.47 -2.92
C THR A 160 -14.27 -17.58 -2.27
N ILE A 161 -14.92 -16.48 -1.94
CA ILE A 161 -16.29 -16.45 -1.40
C ILE A 161 -17.28 -17.03 -2.39
N GLN A 162 -17.16 -16.73 -3.69
CA GLN A 162 -18.00 -17.30 -4.75
C GLN A 162 -17.78 -18.83 -4.88
N HIS A 163 -16.54 -19.31 -4.82
CA HIS A 163 -16.23 -20.75 -4.88
C HIS A 163 -16.84 -21.49 -3.69
N ARG A 164 -16.72 -20.93 -2.47
CA ARG A 164 -17.38 -21.48 -1.28
C ARG A 164 -18.90 -21.60 -1.48
N LYS A 165 -19.56 -20.53 -1.95
CA LYS A 165 -21.01 -20.55 -2.20
C LYS A 165 -21.42 -21.62 -3.22
N LYS A 166 -20.61 -21.82 -4.29
CA LYS A 166 -20.85 -22.86 -5.31
C LYS A 166 -20.65 -24.29 -4.78
N SER A 167 -19.73 -24.49 -3.84
CA SER A 167 -19.48 -25.81 -3.22
C SER A 167 -20.58 -26.24 -2.25
N ARG A 168 -21.53 -25.36 -1.92
CA ARG A 168 -22.56 -25.55 -0.88
C ARG A 168 -22.01 -25.78 0.53
N GLU A 169 -20.76 -25.47 0.72
CA GLU A 169 -20.10 -25.46 2.02
C GLU A 169 -20.32 -24.09 2.69
N ASP A 170 -20.39 -24.06 4.01
CA ASP A 170 -20.56 -22.80 4.72
C ASP A 170 -19.61 -22.70 5.91
N PHE A 171 -19.23 -21.48 6.27
CA PHE A 171 -18.44 -21.22 7.46
C PHE A 171 -19.27 -21.46 8.72
N THR A 172 -18.62 -21.84 9.79
CA THR A 172 -19.26 -21.88 11.12
C THR A 172 -19.55 -20.47 11.62
N ASP A 173 -20.51 -20.32 12.54
CA ASP A 173 -20.81 -19.00 13.15
C ASP A 173 -19.56 -18.36 13.78
N CYS A 174 -18.70 -19.18 14.38
CA CYS A 174 -17.42 -18.73 14.94
C CYS A 174 -16.50 -18.17 13.84
N GLN A 175 -16.35 -18.89 12.72
CA GLN A 175 -15.52 -18.45 11.59
C GLN A 175 -16.05 -17.16 10.96
N TYR A 176 -17.38 -17.00 10.83
CA TYR A 176 -17.96 -15.74 10.39
C TYR A 176 -17.62 -14.57 11.31
N GLN A 177 -17.76 -14.74 12.63
CA GLN A 177 -17.41 -13.69 13.59
C GLN A 177 -15.93 -13.29 13.49
N ARG A 178 -15.04 -14.26 13.38
CA ARG A 178 -13.60 -14.03 13.25
C ARG A 178 -13.23 -13.37 11.92
N LEU A 179 -13.89 -13.76 10.81
CA LEU A 179 -13.70 -13.07 9.53
C LEU A 179 -14.18 -11.61 9.59
N HIS A 180 -15.29 -11.33 10.25
CA HIS A 180 -15.75 -9.95 10.43
C HIS A 180 -14.75 -9.12 11.24
N GLU A 181 -14.11 -9.70 12.26
CA GLU A 181 -13.05 -9.04 13.01
C GLU A 181 -11.85 -8.70 12.10
N MET A 182 -11.39 -9.66 11.29
CA MET A 182 -10.30 -9.46 10.33
C MET A 182 -10.67 -8.38 9.29
N LEU A 183 -11.86 -8.45 8.69
CA LEU A 183 -12.34 -7.48 7.72
C LEU A 183 -12.53 -6.07 8.30
N ARG A 184 -12.81 -5.96 9.61
CA ARG A 184 -12.85 -4.68 10.33
C ARG A 184 -11.46 -4.05 10.39
N LEU A 185 -10.43 -4.81 10.77
CA LEU A 185 -9.04 -4.32 10.81
C LEU A 185 -8.56 -3.87 9.42
N VAL A 186 -8.84 -4.65 8.38
CA VAL A 186 -8.51 -4.28 7.00
C VAL A 186 -9.21 -2.98 6.59
N ASN A 187 -10.49 -2.79 6.97
CA ASN A 187 -11.20 -1.55 6.70
C ASN A 187 -10.60 -0.35 7.45
N GLU A 188 -10.11 -0.54 8.66
CA GLU A 188 -9.38 0.48 9.42
C GLU A 188 -8.06 0.83 8.73
N ALA A 189 -7.32 -0.17 8.23
CA ALA A 189 -6.10 0.04 7.46
C ALA A 189 -6.37 0.87 6.18
N LEU A 190 -7.38 0.53 5.39
CA LEU A 190 -7.79 1.28 4.21
C LEU A 190 -8.22 2.72 4.54
N THR A 191 -8.94 2.90 5.65
CA THR A 191 -9.36 4.24 6.11
C THR A 191 -8.14 5.08 6.50
N GLN A 192 -7.17 4.50 7.21
CA GLN A 192 -5.93 5.17 7.55
C GLN A 192 -5.08 5.48 6.31
N MET A 193 -5.02 4.57 5.33
CA MET A 193 -4.38 4.83 4.03
C MET A 193 -5.01 6.04 3.34
N MET A 194 -6.34 6.18 3.35
CA MET A 194 -7.03 7.33 2.76
C MET A 194 -6.62 8.65 3.43
N VAL A 195 -6.47 8.67 4.75
CA VAL A 195 -5.95 9.84 5.49
C VAL A 195 -4.55 10.20 4.98
N VAL A 196 -3.68 9.21 4.79
CA VAL A 196 -2.29 9.42 4.34
C VAL A 196 -2.22 9.88 2.88
N VAL A 197 -2.98 9.25 1.97
CA VAL A 197 -2.94 9.56 0.53
C VAL A 197 -3.54 10.94 0.24
N SER A 198 -4.60 11.34 0.97
CA SER A 198 -5.29 12.62 0.83
C SER A 198 -4.62 13.76 1.60
N GLY A 199 -3.88 13.45 2.66
CA GLY A 199 -3.32 14.43 3.57
C GLY A 199 -2.03 15.10 3.09
N ARG A 200 -1.63 16.17 3.81
CA ARG A 200 -0.34 16.82 3.59
C ARG A 200 0.77 15.98 4.22
N ARG A 201 1.82 15.71 3.45
CA ARG A 201 2.93 14.82 3.85
C ARG A 201 3.62 15.22 5.16
N GLU A 202 3.65 16.50 5.46
CA GLU A 202 4.35 17.06 6.62
C GLU A 202 3.66 16.73 7.96
N ASP A 203 2.34 16.52 7.93
CA ASP A 203 1.50 16.29 9.11
C ASP A 203 1.25 14.82 9.40
N LEU A 204 1.82 13.89 8.60
CA LEU A 204 1.44 12.48 8.60
C LEU A 204 2.55 11.57 9.12
N SER A 205 2.16 10.52 9.85
CA SER A 205 3.04 9.47 10.37
C SER A 205 2.63 8.09 9.85
N THR A 206 3.62 7.19 9.74
CA THR A 206 3.37 5.77 9.43
C THR A 206 2.95 4.96 10.65
N ALA A 207 3.12 5.49 11.86
CA ALA A 207 2.92 4.72 13.09
C ALA A 207 1.50 4.13 13.24
N PRO A 208 0.39 4.86 12.99
CA PRO A 208 -0.94 4.28 13.09
C PRO A 208 -1.17 3.14 12.08
N SER A 209 -0.61 3.25 10.86
CA SER A 209 -0.74 2.19 9.85
C SER A 209 0.04 0.94 10.23
N LEU A 210 1.23 1.10 10.84
CA LEU A 210 2.05 -0.01 11.33
C LEU A 210 1.39 -0.76 12.50
N GLU A 211 0.72 -0.05 13.38
CA GLU A 211 -0.03 -0.66 14.49
C GLU A 211 -1.16 -1.54 13.96
N ILE A 212 -1.95 -1.03 13.02
CA ILE A 212 -3.04 -1.80 12.39
C ILE A 212 -2.50 -3.01 11.62
N GLU A 213 -1.41 -2.87 10.86
CA GLU A 213 -0.75 -3.97 10.15
C GLU A 213 -0.26 -5.06 11.11
N HIS A 214 0.32 -4.66 12.26
CA HIS A 214 0.71 -5.59 13.30
C HIS A 214 -0.49 -6.38 13.86
N ASP A 215 -1.63 -5.71 14.10
CA ASP A 215 -2.85 -6.36 14.60
C ASP A 215 -3.42 -7.34 13.55
N ILE A 216 -3.40 -6.99 12.26
CA ILE A 216 -3.81 -7.89 11.16
C ILE A 216 -2.93 -9.15 11.17
N ASN A 217 -1.61 -8.99 11.27
CA ASN A 217 -0.66 -10.11 11.28
C ASN A 217 -0.85 -11.02 12.51
N ALA A 218 -1.04 -10.43 13.70
CA ALA A 218 -1.29 -11.17 14.91
C ALA A 218 -2.61 -11.98 14.83
N LEU A 219 -3.68 -11.35 14.37
CA LEU A 219 -4.98 -12.01 14.19
C LEU A 219 -4.90 -13.13 13.15
N ARG A 220 -4.21 -12.92 12.01
CA ARG A 220 -3.96 -13.97 11.01
C ARG A 220 -3.35 -15.22 11.64
N ASP A 221 -2.31 -15.06 12.45
CA ASP A 221 -1.61 -16.20 13.06
C ASP A 221 -2.50 -16.93 14.05
N GLU A 222 -3.31 -16.22 14.83
CA GLU A 222 -4.33 -16.78 15.71
C GLU A 222 -5.38 -17.58 14.93
N LEU A 223 -5.96 -17.00 13.87
CA LEU A 223 -7.00 -17.64 13.05
C LEU A 223 -6.48 -18.90 12.34
N LYS A 224 -5.24 -18.91 11.88
CA LYS A 224 -4.60 -20.11 11.32
C LYS A 224 -4.46 -21.22 12.35
N ALA A 225 -4.05 -20.89 13.57
CA ALA A 225 -3.93 -21.87 14.65
C ALA A 225 -5.30 -22.45 15.08
N GLU A 226 -6.32 -21.59 15.21
CA GLU A 226 -7.70 -21.98 15.52
C GLU A 226 -8.25 -22.92 14.43
N SER A 227 -8.10 -22.58 13.16
CA SER A 227 -8.61 -23.37 12.03
C SER A 227 -8.01 -24.78 11.98
N VAL A 228 -6.71 -24.91 12.25
CA VAL A 228 -6.07 -26.25 12.37
C VAL A 228 -6.67 -27.05 13.53
N GLY A 229 -6.92 -26.40 14.67
CA GLY A 229 -7.57 -27.01 15.82
C GLY A 229 -9.00 -27.49 15.53
N GLU A 230 -9.80 -26.72 14.78
CA GLU A 230 -11.16 -27.06 14.38
C GLU A 230 -11.21 -28.26 13.43
N VAL A 231 -10.30 -28.34 12.45
CA VAL A 231 -10.19 -29.50 11.56
C VAL A 231 -9.82 -30.75 12.33
N ASN A 232 -8.84 -30.68 13.22
CA ASN A 232 -8.41 -31.80 14.06
C ASN A 232 -9.53 -32.28 15.02
N ALA A 233 -10.37 -31.36 15.48
CA ALA A 233 -11.52 -31.67 16.32
C ALA A 233 -12.78 -32.09 15.52
N HIS A 234 -12.69 -32.24 14.21
CA HIS A 234 -13.79 -32.59 13.27
C HIS A 234 -15.00 -31.62 13.37
N LYS A 235 -14.74 -30.35 13.71
CA LYS A 235 -15.78 -29.30 13.82
C LYS A 235 -16.11 -28.66 12.47
N CYS A 236 -15.16 -28.69 11.53
CA CYS A 236 -15.35 -28.23 10.14
C CYS A 236 -14.68 -29.18 9.16
N SER A 237 -15.10 -29.13 7.88
CA SER A 237 -14.47 -29.90 6.80
C SER A 237 -13.14 -29.25 6.40
N TYR A 238 -12.22 -30.05 5.84
CA TYR A 238 -10.97 -29.52 5.28
C TYR A 238 -11.23 -28.49 4.19
N ALA A 239 -12.27 -28.66 3.36
CA ALA A 239 -12.64 -27.74 2.30
C ALA A 239 -13.05 -26.36 2.88
N VAL A 240 -13.89 -26.33 3.90
CA VAL A 240 -14.28 -25.09 4.59
C VAL A 240 -13.07 -24.40 5.19
N SER A 241 -12.19 -25.14 5.88
CA SER A 241 -10.97 -24.61 6.45
C SER A 241 -10.06 -23.98 5.38
N THR A 242 -9.98 -24.59 4.19
CA THR A 242 -9.18 -24.04 3.07
C THR A 242 -9.76 -22.69 2.62
N PHE A 243 -11.06 -22.61 2.33
CA PHE A 243 -11.68 -21.32 1.95
C PHE A 243 -11.52 -20.25 3.03
N TYR A 244 -11.66 -20.64 4.30
CA TYR A 244 -11.48 -19.74 5.43
C TYR A 244 -10.05 -19.16 5.48
N ILE A 245 -9.05 -20.03 5.40
CA ILE A 245 -7.63 -19.63 5.43
C ILE A 245 -7.25 -18.81 4.19
N ASP A 246 -7.81 -19.11 3.02
CA ASP A 246 -7.59 -18.31 1.81
C ASP A 246 -8.09 -16.88 1.99
N VAL A 247 -9.30 -16.67 2.54
CA VAL A 247 -9.82 -15.34 2.84
C VAL A 247 -8.95 -14.61 3.87
N VAL A 248 -8.52 -15.30 4.93
CA VAL A 248 -7.61 -14.75 5.95
C VAL A 248 -6.28 -14.31 5.34
N ASN A 249 -5.69 -15.12 4.46
CA ASN A 249 -4.44 -14.79 3.76
C ASN A 249 -4.60 -13.61 2.79
N ASP A 250 -5.74 -13.53 2.08
CA ASP A 250 -6.01 -12.40 1.19
C ASP A 250 -6.20 -11.09 1.98
N CYS A 251 -6.80 -11.16 3.19
CA CYS A 251 -6.91 -10.02 4.11
C CYS A 251 -5.53 -9.52 4.57
N GLU A 252 -4.62 -10.43 4.94
CA GLU A 252 -3.26 -10.07 5.35
C GLU A 252 -2.48 -9.43 4.21
N LYS A 253 -2.50 -10.02 3.01
CA LYS A 253 -1.86 -9.43 1.83
C LYS A 253 -2.40 -8.05 1.51
N LEU A 254 -3.71 -7.84 1.67
CA LEU A 254 -4.33 -6.54 1.48
C LEU A 254 -3.80 -5.52 2.51
N GLY A 255 -3.61 -5.93 3.77
CA GLY A 255 -2.93 -5.13 4.79
C GLY A 255 -1.52 -4.73 4.40
N ASP A 256 -0.73 -5.66 3.86
CA ASP A 256 0.62 -5.42 3.36
C ASP A 256 0.64 -4.41 2.20
N TYR A 257 -0.26 -4.54 1.21
CA TYR A 257 -0.37 -3.59 0.10
C TYR A 257 -0.78 -2.19 0.58
N VAL A 258 -1.72 -2.12 1.52
CA VAL A 258 -2.11 -0.85 2.17
C VAL A 258 -0.90 -0.18 2.84
N MET A 259 -0.11 -0.93 3.59
CA MET A 259 1.11 -0.41 4.21
C MET A 259 2.13 0.04 3.16
N ASN A 260 2.29 -0.70 2.07
CA ASN A 260 3.16 -0.33 0.96
C ASN A 260 2.74 0.99 0.30
N VAL A 261 1.44 1.26 0.12
CA VAL A 261 0.93 2.57 -0.36
C VAL A 261 1.33 3.68 0.60
N VAL A 262 1.13 3.49 1.91
CA VAL A 262 1.52 4.44 2.96
C VAL A 262 3.02 4.73 2.92
N GLU A 263 3.85 3.70 2.86
CA GLU A 263 5.31 3.82 2.75
C GLU A 263 5.74 4.49 1.44
N ALA A 264 5.10 4.17 0.33
CA ALA A 264 5.37 4.82 -0.95
C ALA A 264 5.05 6.32 -0.89
N ARG A 265 3.96 6.72 -0.22
CA ARG A 265 3.53 8.11 -0.06
C ARG A 265 4.43 8.93 0.85
N LEU A 266 4.78 8.39 2.03
CA LEU A 266 5.53 9.10 3.08
C LEU A 266 7.04 8.92 2.96
N GLY A 267 7.48 7.90 2.23
CA GLY A 267 8.82 7.33 2.25
C GLY A 267 8.91 6.25 3.32
N LYS A 268 9.82 5.30 3.13
CA LYS A 268 10.06 4.27 4.15
C LYS A 268 10.68 4.93 5.38
N ARG A 269 9.88 5.11 6.42
CA ARG A 269 10.32 5.68 7.70
C ARG A 269 10.64 4.61 8.74
N HIS A 270 10.20 3.38 8.47
CA HIS A 270 10.47 2.21 9.30
C HIS A 270 10.94 1.04 8.46
N PHE A 271 11.93 0.31 8.96
CA PHE A 271 12.32 -1.00 8.45
C PHE A 271 12.18 -2.00 9.58
N THR A 272 11.47 -3.10 9.31
CA THR A 272 11.36 -4.23 10.24
C THR A 272 11.85 -5.49 9.55
N PHE A 273 12.80 -6.19 10.16
CA PHE A 273 13.34 -7.44 9.62
C PHE A 273 13.90 -8.31 10.74
N ARG A 274 13.29 -9.47 11.01
CA ARG A 274 13.76 -10.46 11.99
C ARG A 274 14.19 -9.85 13.34
N GLY A 275 13.29 -9.09 13.97
CA GLY A 275 13.55 -8.43 15.26
C GLY A 275 14.30 -7.09 15.15
N LEU A 276 14.92 -6.78 14.00
CA LEU A 276 15.52 -5.47 13.75
C LEU A 276 14.40 -4.47 13.39
N GLN A 277 14.30 -3.37 14.13
CA GLN A 277 13.41 -2.25 13.83
C GLN A 277 14.28 -0.99 13.69
N VAL A 278 14.13 -0.30 12.58
CA VAL A 278 14.85 0.96 12.29
C VAL A 278 13.83 2.06 12.02
N ASN A 279 13.83 3.09 12.87
CA ASN A 279 13.01 4.27 12.70
C ASN A 279 13.87 5.40 12.10
N LEU A 280 13.58 5.78 10.86
CA LEU A 280 14.33 6.84 10.17
C LEU A 280 14.00 8.24 10.69
N GLU A 281 12.81 8.45 11.23
CA GLU A 281 12.34 9.73 11.72
C GLU A 281 13.04 10.08 13.04
N HIS A 282 13.06 9.14 13.99
CA HIS A 282 13.73 9.31 15.27
C HIS A 282 15.19 8.86 15.27
N LYS A 283 15.69 8.32 14.14
CA LYS A 283 17.05 7.75 13.99
C LYS A 283 17.38 6.72 15.06
N THR A 284 16.39 5.91 15.44
CA THR A 284 16.54 4.86 16.44
C THR A 284 16.58 3.49 15.78
N VAL A 285 17.33 2.59 16.40
CA VAL A 285 17.44 1.19 16.00
C VAL A 285 17.22 0.32 17.23
N THR A 286 16.37 -0.68 17.09
CA THR A 286 16.19 -1.72 18.12
C THR A 286 16.37 -3.09 17.50
N ILE A 287 16.88 -4.04 18.28
CA ILE A 287 16.94 -5.47 17.93
C ILE A 287 16.23 -6.22 19.05
N ASP A 288 15.17 -6.95 18.72
CA ASP A 288 14.29 -7.64 19.67
C ASP A 288 13.80 -6.73 20.82
N GLY A 289 13.47 -5.47 20.48
CA GLY A 289 13.02 -4.45 21.42
C GLY A 289 14.16 -3.77 22.23
N ILE A 290 15.41 -4.21 22.10
CA ILE A 290 16.57 -3.65 22.80
C ILE A 290 17.17 -2.53 21.93
N PRO A 291 17.29 -1.28 22.44
CA PRO A 291 17.86 -0.17 21.66
C PRO A 291 19.34 -0.40 21.37
N VAL A 292 19.73 -0.12 20.12
CA VAL A 292 21.12 -0.20 19.63
C VAL A 292 21.58 1.20 19.25
N ASN A 293 22.65 1.68 19.87
CA ASN A 293 23.23 2.97 19.56
C ASN A 293 24.19 2.85 18.36
N LEU A 294 23.80 3.46 17.24
CA LEU A 294 24.64 3.56 16.05
C LEU A 294 25.17 4.98 15.89
N THR A 295 26.37 5.12 15.37
CA THR A 295 26.88 6.41 14.91
C THR A 295 26.07 6.88 13.69
N ARG A 296 26.12 8.19 13.37
CA ARG A 296 25.42 8.77 12.20
C ARG A 296 25.79 8.03 10.90
N THR A 297 27.04 7.67 10.72
CA THR A 297 27.55 6.96 9.53
C THR A 297 27.05 5.50 9.50
N GLU A 298 27.09 4.80 10.63
CA GLU A 298 26.58 3.42 10.74
C GLU A 298 25.07 3.38 10.50
N PHE A 299 24.33 4.34 11.03
CA PHE A 299 22.90 4.48 10.78
C PHE A 299 22.60 4.73 9.29
N GLY A 300 23.30 5.68 8.64
CA GLY A 300 23.17 5.96 7.22
C GLY A 300 23.48 4.74 6.34
N LEU A 301 24.56 4.01 6.68
CA LEU A 301 24.93 2.78 5.98
C LEU A 301 23.89 1.68 6.14
N LEU A 302 23.33 1.50 7.35
CA LEU A 302 22.25 0.55 7.61
C LEU A 302 21.01 0.89 6.77
N CYS A 303 20.61 2.15 6.74
CA CYS A 303 19.46 2.62 5.95
C CYS A 303 19.65 2.37 4.45
N GLU A 304 20.85 2.64 3.90
CA GLU A 304 21.15 2.39 2.48
C GLU A 304 21.09 0.90 2.14
N LEU A 305 21.63 0.04 3.02
CA LEU A 305 21.58 -1.41 2.81
C LEU A 305 20.16 -1.98 2.92
N LEU A 306 19.34 -1.48 3.83
CA LEU A 306 17.93 -1.87 3.95
C LEU A 306 17.11 -1.40 2.75
N SER A 307 17.37 -0.18 2.26
CA SER A 307 16.71 0.37 1.07
C SER A 307 17.07 -0.37 -0.23
N ALA A 308 18.14 -1.14 -0.23
CA ALA A 308 18.57 -1.90 -1.41
C ALA A 308 17.70 -3.15 -1.70
N HIS A 309 16.77 -3.55 -0.82
CA HIS A 309 15.83 -4.67 -1.02
C HIS A 309 16.49 -5.94 -1.57
N GLY A 310 17.64 -6.33 -1.01
CA GLY A 310 18.39 -7.50 -1.44
C GLY A 310 19.28 -7.31 -2.67
N GLN A 311 19.26 -6.13 -3.29
CA GLN A 311 20.20 -5.81 -4.36
C GLN A 311 21.62 -5.59 -3.81
N ILE A 312 22.61 -6.04 -4.58
CA ILE A 312 24.03 -5.84 -4.22
C ILE A 312 24.38 -4.37 -4.44
N ARG A 313 24.96 -3.73 -3.39
CA ARG A 313 25.54 -2.38 -3.47
C ARG A 313 27.07 -2.47 -3.56
N SER A 314 27.66 -1.77 -4.53
CA SER A 314 29.12 -1.65 -4.59
C SER A 314 29.64 -0.71 -3.49
N ARG A 315 30.92 -0.84 -3.12
CA ARG A 315 31.56 0.08 -2.15
C ARG A 315 31.47 1.53 -2.61
N GLN A 316 31.70 1.78 -3.89
CA GLN A 316 31.63 3.12 -4.45
C GLN A 316 30.23 3.72 -4.31
N GLN A 317 29.16 2.96 -4.60
CA GLN A 317 27.79 3.41 -4.41
C GLN A 317 27.50 3.77 -2.95
N LEU A 318 28.01 2.98 -1.99
CA LEU A 318 27.85 3.28 -0.56
C LEU A 318 28.63 4.53 -0.16
N ILE A 319 29.84 4.73 -0.72
CA ILE A 319 30.64 5.94 -0.48
C ILE A 319 29.91 7.18 -1.00
N ASP A 320 29.42 7.14 -2.22
CA ASP A 320 28.75 8.27 -2.87
C ASP A 320 27.46 8.68 -2.12
N THR A 321 26.75 7.70 -1.54
CA THR A 321 25.48 7.94 -0.85
C THR A 321 25.68 8.35 0.61
N VAL A 322 26.53 7.64 1.37
CA VAL A 322 26.64 7.80 2.83
C VAL A 322 27.68 8.83 3.22
N TRP A 323 28.76 8.99 2.42
CA TRP A 323 29.86 9.94 2.66
C TRP A 323 29.92 11.07 1.63
N SER A 324 28.76 11.47 1.06
CA SER A 324 28.70 12.51 0.04
C SER A 324 29.53 13.74 0.44
N GLY A 325 30.55 14.08 -0.39
CA GLY A 325 31.45 15.21 -0.16
C GLY A 325 32.66 14.97 0.75
N THR A 326 32.86 13.72 1.24
CA THR A 326 34.04 13.36 2.05
C THR A 326 34.86 12.31 1.34
N ILE A 327 36.17 12.51 1.22
CA ILE A 327 37.07 11.53 0.61
C ILE A 327 37.30 10.39 1.60
N VAL A 328 36.75 9.22 1.32
CA VAL A 328 36.92 7.98 2.10
C VAL A 328 37.42 6.83 1.22
N THR A 329 38.07 5.85 1.83
CA THR A 329 38.57 4.65 1.13
C THR A 329 37.62 3.48 1.31
N ASP A 330 37.69 2.48 0.42
CA ASP A 330 36.97 1.21 0.51
C ASP A 330 37.13 0.54 1.89
N ARG A 331 38.32 0.65 2.49
CA ARG A 331 38.59 0.11 3.82
C ARG A 331 37.73 0.74 4.91
N THR A 332 37.34 2.03 4.76
CA THR A 332 36.46 2.71 5.70
C THR A 332 35.08 2.08 5.67
N VAL A 333 34.54 1.76 4.48
CA VAL A 333 33.25 1.07 4.31
C VAL A 333 33.30 -0.30 4.99
N ASP A 334 34.37 -1.10 4.75
CA ASP A 334 34.52 -2.43 5.33
C ASP A 334 34.55 -2.40 6.86
N VAL A 335 35.21 -1.40 7.47
CA VAL A 335 35.24 -1.23 8.93
C VAL A 335 33.86 -0.95 9.50
N HIS A 336 33.08 -0.05 8.88
CA HIS A 336 31.72 0.27 9.35
C HIS A 336 30.74 -0.91 9.16
N ILE A 337 30.86 -1.65 8.06
CA ILE A 337 30.09 -2.90 7.85
C ILE A 337 30.44 -3.94 8.91
N ALA A 338 31.72 -4.09 9.25
CA ALA A 338 32.14 -5.02 10.30
C ALA A 338 31.58 -4.66 11.67
N ARG A 339 31.52 -3.37 12.01
CA ARG A 339 30.87 -2.86 13.25
C ARG A 339 29.37 -3.14 13.28
N LEU A 340 28.64 -2.84 12.19
CA LEU A 340 27.21 -3.17 12.08
C LEU A 340 26.95 -4.67 12.28
N ARG A 341 27.78 -5.53 11.68
CA ARG A 341 27.69 -6.98 11.90
C ARG A 341 27.97 -7.37 13.35
N GLY A 342 28.85 -6.63 14.03
CA GLY A 342 29.15 -6.82 15.45
C GLY A 342 27.92 -6.56 16.34
N HIS A 343 27.20 -5.46 16.11
CA HIS A 343 25.97 -5.16 16.83
C HIS A 343 24.89 -6.24 16.63
N GLY A 344 24.71 -6.75 15.41
CA GLY A 344 23.76 -7.83 15.13
C GLY A 344 24.11 -9.17 15.80
N ARG A 345 25.40 -9.46 16.02
CA ARG A 345 25.84 -10.70 16.69
C ARG A 345 25.66 -10.67 18.20
N GLN A 346 25.76 -9.52 18.83
CA GLN A 346 25.59 -9.37 20.29
C GLN A 346 24.14 -9.64 20.75
N HIS A 347 23.17 -9.52 19.84
CA HIS A 347 21.75 -9.69 20.11
C HIS A 347 21.16 -10.98 19.51
N GLN A 348 21.99 -11.89 18.96
CA GLN A 348 21.48 -13.21 18.56
C GLN A 348 21.28 -14.08 19.79
N PRO A 349 20.10 -14.72 19.95
CA PRO A 349 19.90 -15.73 20.97
C PRO A 349 20.93 -16.86 20.76
N PRO A 350 21.43 -17.50 21.85
CA PRO A 350 22.40 -18.57 21.75
C PRO A 350 21.83 -19.65 20.80
N ARG A 351 22.59 -19.96 19.74
CA ARG A 351 22.22 -21.05 18.83
C ARG A 351 22.08 -22.32 19.67
N HIS A 352 20.85 -22.84 19.79
CA HIS A 352 20.62 -24.16 20.32
C HIS A 352 21.47 -25.15 19.51
N ARG A 353 22.58 -25.63 20.11
CA ARG A 353 23.21 -26.83 19.60
C ARG A 353 22.16 -27.93 19.69
N PRO A 354 21.89 -28.67 18.60
CA PRO A 354 21.03 -29.85 18.73
C PRO A 354 21.66 -30.73 19.81
N GLN A 355 20.90 -30.94 20.89
CA GLN A 355 21.27 -31.93 21.90
C GLN A 355 21.39 -33.27 21.17
N ARG A 356 22.58 -33.84 21.16
CA ARG A 356 22.76 -35.23 20.75
C ARG A 356 21.89 -36.06 21.69
N CYS A 357 20.85 -36.68 21.11
CA CYS A 357 20.12 -37.72 21.83
C CYS A 357 21.11 -38.75 22.36
N PRO A 358 21.20 -39.00 23.68
CA PRO A 358 21.97 -40.11 24.19
C PRO A 358 21.21 -41.39 23.88
N GLY A 359 21.82 -42.31 23.10
CA GLY A 359 21.32 -43.68 22.97
C GLY A 359 20.94 -44.13 21.57
N TYR A 360 21.87 -44.13 20.63
CA TYR A 360 21.82 -45.05 19.52
C TYR A 360 23.09 -45.87 19.51
N HIS A 361 23.04 -47.06 20.15
CA HIS A 361 24.07 -48.10 19.99
C HIS A 361 23.68 -48.92 18.75
N PRO A 362 24.56 -48.99 17.74
CA PRO A 362 24.36 -49.93 16.65
C PRO A 362 24.56 -51.39 17.18
N ILE A 363 23.50 -52.17 17.10
CA ILE A 363 23.58 -53.59 17.32
C ILE A 363 24.50 -54.19 16.23
N ARG A 364 25.72 -54.62 16.61
CA ARG A 364 26.60 -55.41 15.77
C ARG A 364 25.93 -56.77 15.52
N GLY A 365 25.90 -57.12 14.24
CA GLY A 365 25.27 -58.33 13.74
C GLY A 365 25.85 -59.62 14.33
N LEU A 366 24.97 -60.58 14.44
CA LEU A 366 25.29 -61.98 14.52
C LEU A 366 25.19 -62.57 13.11
N HIS A 367 26.33 -62.92 12.57
CA HIS A 367 26.41 -63.92 11.54
C HIS A 367 26.55 -65.26 12.27
N GLY A 368 25.69 -66.20 11.93
CA GLY A 368 25.69 -67.60 12.21
C GLY A 368 24.70 -68.27 11.25
#